data_811ffe1f7295258e148f5b8429741f53
#
_entry.id   811ffe1f7295258e148f5b8429741f53
#
_cell.length_a   1.000
_cell.length_b   1.000
_cell.length_c   1.000
_cell.angle_alpha   90.00
_cell.angle_beta   90.00
_cell.angle_gamma   90.00
#
_symmetry.space_group_name_H-M   'P 1'
#
loop_
_entity.id
_entity.type
_entity.pdbx_description
1 polymer ?
#
loop_
_entity_poly.entity_id
_entity_poly.type
_entity_poly.pdbx_seq_one_letter_code
_entity_poly.pdbx_strand_id
1 'polypeptide(L)'
;NEGAIYYINLSQDSYKLGGSSFAQILNKIGSEAPSIANNESFKNTFNTIQELIKTDKIVAGHDVASGGLITTLLELCFADTNLGADYDLSSLNETDSLKVLFAENSGIVFQATDASIETILNNAKIEFHKIGHVNNSGSVSIKNYNEEFNLNVSEMRNVWYQTSYLLDQKQTANGLAKVRIENFADQPLQYNFPSHFTGKLPVIDKTKSR
;
A
#
# COMPACT_ATOMS: atom_id res chain seq x y z
N ASN A 1 -17.51 2.79 -4.42
CA ASN A 1 -17.10 2.09 -3.22
C ASN A 1 -16.73 3.12 -2.15
N GLU A 2 -17.70 3.40 -1.30
CA GLU A 2 -17.55 4.32 -0.17
C GLU A 2 -16.90 3.53 0.97
N GLY A 3 -15.66 3.83 1.29
CA GLY A 3 -14.96 3.23 2.42
C GLY A 3 -13.92 4.19 2.95
N ALA A 4 -13.70 4.15 4.27
CA ALA A 4 -12.66 4.93 4.90
C ALA A 4 -11.29 4.24 4.72
N ILE A 5 -10.24 5.06 4.63
CA ILE A 5 -8.87 4.59 4.57
C ILE A 5 -8.23 4.85 5.94
N TYR A 6 -7.60 3.81 6.46
CA TYR A 6 -6.96 3.79 7.77
C TYR A 6 -5.46 3.53 7.62
N TYR A 7 -4.69 4.14 8.50
CA TYR A 7 -3.26 3.88 8.67
C TYR A 7 -2.97 3.44 10.09
N ILE A 8 -2.09 2.45 10.23
CA ILE A 8 -1.55 1.99 11.51
C ILE A 8 -0.03 2.00 11.40
N ASN A 9 0.63 2.73 12.29
CA ASN A 9 2.07 2.67 12.46
C ASN A 9 2.42 1.45 13.34
N LEU A 10 2.74 0.33 12.71
CA LEU A 10 3.13 -0.90 13.39
C LEU A 10 4.43 -0.76 14.19
N SER A 11 5.30 0.15 13.78
CA SER A 11 6.57 0.37 14.47
C SER A 11 6.41 1.05 15.82
N GLN A 12 5.36 1.86 16.00
CA GLN A 12 5.15 2.74 17.15
C GLN A 12 6.37 3.64 17.46
N ASP A 13 7.23 3.85 16.47
CA ASP A 13 8.39 4.75 16.55
C ASP A 13 8.08 6.06 15.84
N SER A 14 8.84 7.11 16.16
CA SER A 14 8.79 8.38 15.43
C SER A 14 9.23 8.22 13.98
N TYR A 15 8.80 9.13 13.12
CA TYR A 15 9.17 9.11 11.70
C TYR A 15 10.64 9.49 11.52
N LYS A 16 11.45 8.56 11.02
CA LYS A 16 12.89 8.70 10.83
C LYS A 16 13.28 8.38 9.41
N LEU A 17 14.10 9.22 8.80
CA LEU A 17 14.49 9.11 7.39
C LEU A 17 15.80 8.32 7.17
N GLY A 18 16.49 7.91 8.22
CA GLY A 18 17.73 7.16 8.09
C GLY A 18 17.53 5.81 7.45
N GLY A 19 18.37 5.47 6.47
CA GLY A 19 18.30 4.24 5.70
C GLY A 19 17.20 4.19 4.64
N SER A 20 16.30 5.18 4.58
CA SER A 20 15.19 5.20 3.63
C SER A 20 15.67 5.39 2.17
N SER A 21 14.86 4.98 1.22
CA SER A 21 15.05 5.23 -0.21
C SER A 21 15.22 6.73 -0.49
N PHE A 22 14.47 7.58 0.24
CA PHE A 22 14.60 9.03 0.14
C PHE A 22 16.01 9.51 0.54
N ALA A 23 16.57 9.01 1.63
CA ALA A 23 17.93 9.35 2.04
C ALA A 23 18.98 8.87 1.00
N GLN A 24 18.77 7.68 0.44
CA GLN A 24 19.66 7.09 -0.57
C GLN A 24 19.72 7.90 -1.86
N ILE A 25 18.59 8.38 -2.40
CA ILE A 25 18.57 9.22 -3.62
C ILE A 25 19.26 10.57 -3.40
N LEU A 26 19.35 11.03 -2.15
CA LEU A 26 20.10 12.23 -1.78
C LEU A 26 21.59 11.95 -1.46
N ASN A 27 22.07 10.71 -1.69
CA ASN A 27 23.41 10.23 -1.31
C ASN A 27 23.70 10.41 0.19
N LYS A 28 22.69 10.16 1.03
CA LYS A 28 22.78 10.23 2.50
C LYS A 28 22.29 8.92 3.09
N ILE A 29 22.84 8.54 4.24
CA ILE A 29 22.36 7.38 4.98
C ILE A 29 21.42 7.84 6.11
N GLY A 30 21.68 9.01 6.69
CA GLY A 30 21.02 9.47 7.91
C GLY A 30 21.60 8.83 9.17
N SER A 31 21.24 9.37 10.33
CA SER A 31 21.76 8.91 11.62
C SER A 31 20.78 7.99 12.36
N GLU A 32 19.50 8.08 12.06
CA GLU A 32 18.45 7.36 12.77
C GLU A 32 17.49 6.69 11.78
N ALA A 33 17.37 5.37 11.89
CA ALA A 33 16.39 4.57 11.18
C ALA A 33 15.21 4.22 12.11
N PRO A 34 13.98 4.02 11.56
CA PRO A 34 12.86 3.55 12.35
C PRO A 34 13.11 2.13 12.88
N SER A 35 12.55 1.83 14.05
CA SER A 35 12.64 0.51 14.69
C SER A 35 11.29 0.11 15.28
N ILE A 36 11.12 -1.16 15.65
CA ILE A 36 9.93 -1.60 16.36
C ILE A 36 10.07 -1.25 17.83
N ALA A 37 9.30 -0.26 18.29
CA ALA A 37 9.36 0.19 19.69
C ALA A 37 8.73 -0.81 20.67
N ASN A 38 7.69 -1.57 20.23
CA ASN A 38 6.98 -2.52 21.08
C ASN A 38 6.59 -3.79 20.29
N ASN A 39 7.32 -4.89 20.53
CA ASN A 39 7.12 -6.16 19.83
C ASN A 39 5.76 -6.82 20.13
N GLU A 40 5.25 -6.69 21.33
CA GLU A 40 3.94 -7.27 21.70
C GLU A 40 2.80 -6.51 21.01
N SER A 41 2.88 -5.20 20.96
CA SER A 41 1.93 -4.38 20.21
C SER A 41 1.99 -4.68 18.71
N PHE A 42 3.18 -4.81 18.15
CA PHE A 42 3.35 -5.21 16.74
C PHE A 42 2.66 -6.54 16.45
N LYS A 43 2.92 -7.58 17.27
CA LYS A 43 2.31 -8.90 17.13
C LYS A 43 0.79 -8.86 17.27
N ASN A 44 0.28 -8.13 18.27
CA ASN A 44 -1.16 -7.96 18.47
C ASN A 44 -1.82 -7.30 17.26
N THR A 45 -1.23 -6.22 16.76
CA THR A 45 -1.74 -5.50 15.59
C THR A 45 -1.71 -6.38 14.35
N PHE A 46 -0.59 -7.06 14.09
CA PHE A 46 -0.47 -7.98 12.97
C PHE A 46 -1.55 -9.06 12.99
N ASN A 47 -1.75 -9.73 14.13
CA ASN A 47 -2.76 -10.77 14.26
C ASN A 47 -4.18 -10.23 14.06
N THR A 48 -4.49 -9.05 14.60
CA THR A 48 -5.80 -8.41 14.41
C THR A 48 -6.06 -8.09 12.95
N ILE A 49 -5.08 -7.54 12.23
CA ILE A 49 -5.20 -7.28 10.80
C ILE A 49 -5.42 -8.58 10.02
N GLN A 50 -4.69 -9.66 10.34
CA GLN A 50 -4.92 -10.96 9.70
C GLN A 50 -6.36 -11.47 9.90
N GLU A 51 -6.94 -11.31 11.09
CA GLU A 51 -8.33 -11.68 11.34
C GLU A 51 -9.31 -10.79 10.59
N LEU A 52 -9.04 -9.49 10.47
CA LEU A 52 -9.88 -8.58 9.67
C LEU A 52 -9.86 -8.95 8.18
N ILE A 53 -8.72 -9.36 7.65
CA ILE A 53 -8.59 -9.87 6.27
C ILE A 53 -9.38 -11.17 6.10
N LYS A 54 -9.20 -12.15 6.99
CA LYS A 54 -9.90 -13.44 6.93
C LYS A 54 -11.43 -13.33 7.04
N THR A 55 -11.91 -12.27 7.67
CA THR A 55 -13.33 -12.00 7.86
C THR A 55 -13.91 -11.01 6.86
N ASP A 56 -13.17 -10.74 5.78
CA ASP A 56 -13.56 -9.84 4.66
C ASP A 56 -13.94 -8.41 5.11
N LYS A 57 -13.35 -7.94 6.21
CA LYS A 57 -13.58 -6.58 6.71
C LYS A 57 -12.66 -5.54 6.09
N ILE A 58 -11.54 -5.96 5.56
CA ILE A 58 -10.60 -5.14 4.78
C ILE A 58 -10.84 -5.44 3.31
N VAL A 59 -11.12 -4.41 2.51
CA VAL A 59 -11.42 -4.55 1.08
C VAL A 59 -10.18 -4.30 0.19
N ALA A 60 -9.24 -3.52 0.68
CA ALA A 60 -7.93 -3.29 0.06
C ALA A 60 -6.91 -2.92 1.13
N GLY A 61 -5.65 -3.21 0.92
CA GLY A 61 -4.60 -2.83 1.85
C GLY A 61 -3.21 -2.99 1.27
N HIS A 62 -2.27 -2.24 1.83
CA HIS A 62 -0.86 -2.25 1.44
C HIS A 62 0.02 -1.95 2.65
N ASP A 63 1.15 -2.62 2.77
CA ASP A 63 2.16 -2.32 3.78
C ASP A 63 3.00 -1.10 3.39
N VAL A 64 3.55 -0.41 4.38
CA VAL A 64 4.53 0.64 4.15
C VAL A 64 5.90 -0.01 4.02
N ALA A 65 6.50 0.15 2.85
CA ALA A 65 7.80 -0.43 2.49
C ALA A 65 8.74 0.64 1.91
N SER A 66 9.63 0.26 0.98
CA SER A 66 10.57 1.17 0.32
C SER A 66 9.85 2.34 -0.37
N GLY A 67 10.31 3.56 -0.12
CA GLY A 67 9.71 4.79 -0.60
C GLY A 67 8.74 5.43 0.39
N GLY A 68 8.41 4.75 1.50
CA GLY A 68 7.61 5.29 2.58
C GLY A 68 6.11 5.35 2.30
N LEU A 69 5.41 6.10 3.14
CA LEU A 69 3.94 6.18 3.08
C LEU A 69 3.44 6.74 1.74
N ILE A 70 4.11 7.72 1.14
CA ILE A 70 3.72 8.30 -0.16
C ILE A 70 3.62 7.24 -1.25
N THR A 71 4.58 6.32 -1.32
CA THR A 71 4.58 5.24 -2.30
C THR A 71 3.40 4.29 -2.06
N THR A 72 3.17 3.89 -0.82
CA THR A 72 2.03 3.05 -0.42
C THR A 72 0.68 3.67 -0.81
N LEU A 73 0.49 4.98 -0.54
CA LEU A 73 -0.74 5.70 -0.88
C LEU A 73 -0.99 5.76 -2.39
N LEU A 74 0.07 5.90 -3.19
CA LEU A 74 -0.02 5.92 -4.65
C LEU A 74 -0.25 4.52 -5.23
N GLU A 75 0.47 3.50 -4.74
CA GLU A 75 0.36 2.12 -5.22
C GLU A 75 -1.04 1.54 -5.02
N LEU A 76 -1.76 1.93 -3.96
CA LEU A 76 -3.17 1.58 -3.75
C LEU A 76 -4.09 2.05 -4.89
N CYS A 77 -3.70 3.11 -5.62
CA CYS A 77 -4.46 3.66 -6.74
C CYS A 77 -3.99 3.13 -8.11
N PHE A 78 -2.84 2.48 -8.22
CA PHE A 78 -2.24 2.10 -9.50
C PHE A 78 -2.98 0.98 -10.25
N ALA A 79 -3.84 0.23 -9.57
CA ALA A 79 -4.64 -0.81 -10.22
C ALA A 79 -5.71 -0.24 -11.16
N ASP A 80 -6.25 0.94 -10.85
CA ASP A 80 -7.18 1.70 -11.71
C ASP A 80 -6.87 3.18 -11.59
N THR A 81 -6.18 3.73 -12.58
CA THR A 81 -5.73 5.13 -12.60
C THR A 81 -6.83 6.17 -12.82
N ASN A 82 -8.09 5.74 -13.00
CA ASN A 82 -9.26 6.63 -12.96
C ASN A 82 -9.72 6.88 -11.51
N LEU A 83 -9.31 6.04 -10.58
CA LEU A 83 -9.53 6.25 -9.16
C LEU A 83 -8.47 7.18 -8.58
N GLY A 84 -8.82 7.79 -7.48
CA GLY A 84 -7.95 8.63 -6.68
C GLY A 84 -8.33 8.54 -5.20
N ALA A 85 -7.70 9.36 -4.38
CA ALA A 85 -8.01 9.41 -2.97
C ALA A 85 -7.69 10.80 -2.39
N ASP A 86 -8.42 11.16 -1.35
CA ASP A 86 -8.16 12.34 -0.53
C ASP A 86 -7.66 11.89 0.85
N TYR A 87 -6.45 12.32 1.20
CA TYR A 87 -5.80 11.98 2.47
C TYR A 87 -5.58 13.23 3.33
N ASP A 88 -5.87 13.13 4.63
CA ASP A 88 -5.46 14.10 5.65
C ASP A 88 -4.59 13.39 6.68
N LEU A 89 -3.30 13.69 6.66
CA LEU A 89 -2.28 13.08 7.51
C LEU A 89 -2.04 13.86 8.80
N SER A 90 -2.79 14.96 9.05
CA SER A 90 -2.59 15.83 10.23
C SER A 90 -2.79 15.08 11.56
N SER A 91 -3.59 14.00 11.55
CA SER A 91 -3.80 13.14 12.73
C SER A 91 -2.58 12.31 13.13
N LEU A 92 -1.55 12.24 12.28
CA LEU A 92 -0.30 11.51 12.56
C LEU A 92 0.64 12.26 13.51
N ASN A 93 0.29 13.51 13.86
CA ASN A 93 1.01 14.35 14.82
C ASN A 93 2.49 14.63 14.49
N GLU A 94 2.85 14.60 13.20
CA GLU A 94 4.14 15.05 12.68
C GLU A 94 3.92 16.14 11.64
N THR A 95 4.51 17.30 11.86
CA THR A 95 4.33 18.47 10.98
C THR A 95 5.30 18.49 9.80
N ASP A 96 6.38 17.74 9.89
CA ASP A 96 7.35 17.60 8.80
C ASP A 96 6.82 16.59 7.77
N SER A 97 6.27 17.09 6.68
CA SER A 97 5.70 16.24 5.62
C SER A 97 6.73 15.32 4.96
N LEU A 98 8.02 15.71 4.92
CA LEU A 98 9.05 14.80 4.40
C LEU A 98 9.22 13.57 5.28
N LYS A 99 9.16 13.76 6.60
CA LYS A 99 9.22 12.62 7.53
C LYS A 99 7.98 11.73 7.40
N VAL A 100 6.78 12.31 7.42
CA VAL A 100 5.53 11.56 7.31
C VAL A 100 5.48 10.75 6.02
N LEU A 101 5.84 11.38 4.90
CA LEU A 101 5.69 10.79 3.57
C LEU A 101 6.80 9.78 3.23
N PHE A 102 8.04 10.01 3.66
CA PHE A 102 9.19 9.25 3.18
C PHE A 102 9.90 8.41 4.24
N ALA A 103 9.49 8.46 5.51
CA ALA A 103 9.97 7.51 6.50
C ALA A 103 9.42 6.11 6.20
N GLU A 104 10.31 5.12 6.27
CA GLU A 104 9.98 3.72 6.01
C GLU A 104 9.67 2.98 7.32
N ASN A 105 8.85 3.61 8.17
CA ASN A 105 8.32 2.98 9.36
C ASN A 105 7.41 1.81 8.98
N SER A 106 7.62 0.65 9.58
CA SER A 106 6.70 -0.48 9.39
C SER A 106 5.27 -0.06 9.70
N GLY A 107 4.39 -0.13 8.73
CA GLY A 107 3.01 0.31 8.83
C GLY A 107 2.12 -0.40 7.84
N ILE A 108 0.82 -0.18 7.97
CA ILE A 108 -0.17 -0.68 7.01
C ILE A 108 -1.21 0.39 6.73
N VAL A 109 -1.56 0.54 5.46
CA VAL A 109 -2.70 1.32 5.00
C VAL A 109 -3.76 0.34 4.51
N PHE A 110 -5.01 0.54 4.89
CA PHE A 110 -6.10 -0.30 4.41
C PHE A 110 -7.40 0.46 4.28
N GLN A 111 -8.26 -0.01 3.37
CA GLN A 111 -9.61 0.48 3.17
C GLN A 111 -10.60 -0.49 3.81
N ALA A 112 -11.60 0.06 4.49
CA ALA A 112 -12.71 -0.71 5.05
C ALA A 112 -14.03 0.03 4.87
N THR A 113 -15.09 -0.73 4.62
CA THR A 113 -16.47 -0.23 4.48
C THR A 113 -17.31 -0.53 5.72
N ASP A 114 -16.85 -1.46 6.57
CA ASP A 114 -17.56 -1.89 7.80
C ASP A 114 -17.29 -0.90 8.94
N ALA A 115 -18.33 -0.24 9.44
CA ALA A 115 -18.25 0.70 10.54
C ALA A 115 -17.77 0.05 11.87
N SER A 116 -17.78 -1.27 12.00
CA SER A 116 -17.27 -1.98 13.17
C SER A 116 -15.76 -1.98 13.32
N ILE A 117 -15.02 -1.61 12.27
CA ILE A 117 -13.54 -1.61 12.24
C ILE A 117 -12.96 -0.82 13.42
N GLU A 118 -13.42 0.41 13.62
CA GLU A 118 -12.91 1.27 14.68
C GLU A 118 -13.17 0.66 16.08
N THR A 119 -14.33 0.03 16.26
CA THR A 119 -14.65 -0.67 17.51
C THR A 119 -13.72 -1.87 17.73
N ILE A 120 -13.43 -2.65 16.69
CA ILE A 120 -12.54 -3.82 16.79
C ILE A 120 -11.12 -3.37 17.14
N LEU A 121 -10.60 -2.34 16.46
CA LEU A 121 -9.25 -1.82 16.71
C LEU A 121 -9.14 -1.24 18.13
N ASN A 122 -10.14 -0.46 18.58
CA ASN A 122 -10.19 0.08 19.93
C ASN A 122 -10.24 -1.02 21.01
N ASN A 123 -11.05 -2.06 20.82
CA ASN A 123 -11.11 -3.20 21.74
C ASN A 123 -9.77 -3.97 21.80
N ALA A 124 -9.07 -4.05 20.68
CA ALA A 124 -7.72 -4.63 20.60
C ALA A 124 -6.63 -3.69 21.11
N LYS A 125 -6.97 -2.47 21.52
CA LYS A 125 -6.04 -1.41 21.98
C LYS A 125 -4.98 -1.07 20.94
N ILE A 126 -5.38 -1.04 19.68
CA ILE A 126 -4.53 -0.68 18.55
C ILE A 126 -4.74 0.80 18.25
N GLU A 127 -3.65 1.57 18.20
CA GLU A 127 -3.68 2.94 17.72
C GLU A 127 -3.80 2.94 16.19
N PHE A 128 -4.76 3.68 15.66
CA PHE A 128 -5.02 3.81 14.24
C PHE A 128 -5.43 5.23 13.90
N HIS A 129 -5.24 5.60 12.63
CA HIS A 129 -5.64 6.90 12.11
C HIS A 129 -6.55 6.69 10.89
N LYS A 130 -7.71 7.34 10.90
CA LYS A 130 -8.55 7.46 9.71
C LYS A 130 -8.00 8.61 8.89
N ILE A 131 -7.35 8.27 7.77
CA ILE A 131 -6.56 9.22 7.00
C ILE A 131 -7.23 9.68 5.70
N GLY A 132 -8.34 9.08 5.28
CA GLY A 132 -8.93 9.51 4.01
C GLY A 132 -10.02 8.62 3.46
N HIS A 133 -10.31 8.83 2.19
CA HIS A 133 -11.31 8.09 1.42
C HIS A 133 -10.95 8.05 -0.07
N VAL A 134 -11.49 7.07 -0.78
CA VAL A 134 -11.33 6.92 -2.24
C VAL A 134 -12.28 7.87 -2.97
N ASN A 135 -11.83 8.43 -4.09
CA ASN A 135 -12.63 9.22 -5.01
C ASN A 135 -12.44 8.76 -6.47
N ASN A 136 -13.12 9.39 -7.42
CA ASN A 136 -13.07 9.08 -8.85
C ASN A 136 -12.36 10.19 -9.66
N SER A 137 -11.39 10.88 -9.06
CA SER A 137 -10.75 12.05 -9.71
C SER A 137 -9.54 11.71 -10.58
N GLY A 138 -9.01 10.47 -10.48
CA GLY A 138 -7.72 10.12 -11.07
C GLY A 138 -6.52 10.87 -10.45
N SER A 139 -6.74 11.45 -9.25
CA SER A 139 -5.73 12.22 -8.54
C SER A 139 -5.71 11.85 -7.07
N VAL A 140 -4.52 11.91 -6.48
CA VAL A 140 -4.31 11.77 -5.03
C VAL A 140 -4.05 13.15 -4.46
N SER A 141 -4.92 13.60 -3.55
CA SER A 141 -4.73 14.78 -2.73
C SER A 141 -4.21 14.36 -1.35
N ILE A 142 -3.11 14.94 -0.91
CA ILE A 142 -2.51 14.69 0.40
C ILE A 142 -2.38 16.01 1.13
N LYS A 143 -3.03 16.10 2.27
CA LYS A 143 -2.91 17.23 3.19
C LYS A 143 -2.15 16.80 4.43
N ASN A 144 -1.21 17.64 4.87
CA ASN A 144 -0.59 17.54 6.19
C ASN A 144 -0.52 18.94 6.80
N TYR A 145 -1.36 19.21 7.78
CA TYR A 145 -1.56 20.54 8.37
C TYR A 145 -1.84 21.63 7.31
N ASN A 146 -0.86 22.50 7.06
CA ASN A 146 -0.97 23.62 6.11
C ASN A 146 -0.39 23.32 4.72
N GLU A 147 0.20 22.14 4.55
CA GLU A 147 0.76 21.70 3.26
C GLU A 147 -0.24 20.81 2.53
N GLU A 148 -0.33 20.98 1.22
CA GLU A 148 -1.20 20.20 0.35
C GLU A 148 -0.48 19.85 -0.95
N PHE A 149 -0.62 18.59 -1.36
CA PHE A 149 0.00 18.04 -2.55
C PHE A 149 -1.07 17.38 -3.41
N ASN A 150 -1.06 17.66 -4.71
CA ASN A 150 -1.95 17.00 -5.67
C ASN A 150 -1.11 16.27 -6.71
N LEU A 151 -1.35 14.97 -6.87
CA LEU A 151 -0.59 14.08 -7.73
C LEU A 151 -1.53 13.35 -8.69
N ASN A 152 -1.24 13.42 -10.00
CA ASN A 152 -1.98 12.64 -10.99
C ASN A 152 -1.58 11.17 -10.90
N VAL A 153 -2.55 10.27 -10.73
CA VAL A 153 -2.29 8.83 -10.51
C VAL A 153 -1.62 8.20 -11.72
N SER A 154 -2.07 8.51 -12.93
CA SER A 154 -1.51 7.96 -14.16
C SER A 154 -0.06 8.40 -14.39
N GLU A 155 0.24 9.67 -14.14
CA GLU A 155 1.61 10.19 -14.23
C GLU A 155 2.53 9.54 -13.21
N MET A 156 2.09 9.44 -11.94
CA MET A 156 2.87 8.82 -10.87
C MET A 156 3.10 7.34 -11.12
N ARG A 157 2.10 6.62 -11.62
CA ARG A 157 2.26 5.22 -12.02
C ARG A 157 3.30 5.06 -13.14
N ASN A 158 3.31 5.94 -14.13
CA ASN A 158 4.28 5.88 -15.21
C ASN A 158 5.71 6.12 -14.70
N VAL A 159 5.90 7.08 -13.78
CA VAL A 159 7.19 7.32 -13.12
C VAL A 159 7.62 6.08 -12.32
N TRP A 160 6.72 5.52 -11.52
CA TRP A 160 6.97 4.32 -10.72
C TRP A 160 7.36 3.11 -11.57
N TYR A 161 6.71 2.90 -12.71
CA TYR A 161 6.98 1.76 -13.60
C TYR A 161 8.20 1.96 -14.50
N GLN A 162 8.73 3.18 -14.63
CA GLN A 162 9.78 3.53 -15.58
C GLN A 162 11.02 2.64 -15.48
N THR A 163 11.52 2.37 -14.29
CA THR A 163 12.70 1.50 -14.07
C THR A 163 12.44 0.06 -14.52
N SER A 164 11.26 -0.48 -14.19
CA SER A 164 10.84 -1.81 -14.63
C SER A 164 10.71 -1.88 -16.15
N TYR A 165 10.19 -0.84 -16.78
CA TYR A 165 10.09 -0.75 -18.23
C TYR A 165 11.47 -0.76 -18.92
N LEU A 166 12.45 0.00 -18.40
CA LEU A 166 13.81 0.02 -18.94
C LEU A 166 14.50 -1.34 -18.84
N LEU A 167 14.24 -2.07 -17.75
CA LEU A 167 14.75 -3.45 -17.59
C LEU A 167 14.03 -4.40 -18.54
N ASP A 168 12.72 -4.32 -18.66
CA ASP A 168 11.89 -5.15 -19.50
C ASP A 168 12.29 -5.03 -20.99
N GLN A 169 12.63 -3.82 -21.46
CA GLN A 169 13.14 -3.59 -22.81
C GLN A 169 14.42 -4.39 -23.11
N LYS A 170 15.23 -4.70 -22.11
CA LYS A 170 16.46 -5.49 -22.29
C LYS A 170 16.22 -6.99 -22.23
N GLN A 171 15.12 -7.43 -21.66
CA GLN A 171 14.81 -8.83 -21.40
C GLN A 171 13.82 -9.42 -22.42
N THR A 172 13.09 -8.58 -23.14
CA THR A 172 12.01 -9.02 -24.04
C THR A 172 12.32 -8.69 -25.51
N ALA A 173 11.63 -9.39 -26.41
CA ALA A 173 11.73 -9.11 -27.83
C ALA A 173 11.29 -7.67 -28.16
N ASN A 174 11.84 -7.12 -29.25
CA ASN A 174 11.63 -5.74 -29.65
C ASN A 174 10.15 -5.33 -29.68
N GLY A 175 9.83 -4.28 -28.94
CA GLY A 175 8.50 -3.67 -28.88
C GLY A 175 7.55 -4.23 -27.81
N LEU A 176 7.75 -5.45 -27.28
CA LEU A 176 6.82 -6.05 -26.32
C LEU A 176 6.76 -5.33 -24.97
N ALA A 177 7.89 -4.81 -24.48
CA ALA A 177 7.90 -4.00 -23.26
C ALA A 177 7.06 -2.73 -23.42
N LYS A 178 7.14 -2.09 -24.61
CA LYS A 178 6.32 -0.93 -24.94
C LYS A 178 4.84 -1.26 -24.98
N VAL A 179 4.46 -2.35 -25.61
CA VAL A 179 3.07 -2.83 -25.67
C VAL A 179 2.52 -3.05 -24.25
N ARG A 180 3.30 -3.62 -23.33
CA ARG A 180 2.87 -3.84 -21.94
C ARG A 180 2.62 -2.55 -21.18
N ILE A 181 3.52 -1.57 -21.27
CA ILE A 181 3.35 -0.31 -20.56
C ILE A 181 2.20 0.54 -21.12
N GLU A 182 1.97 0.49 -22.43
CA GLU A 182 0.88 1.25 -23.08
C GLU A 182 -0.50 0.65 -22.88
N ASN A 183 -0.57 -0.69 -22.75
CA ASN A 183 -1.84 -1.41 -22.65
C ASN A 183 -2.11 -1.99 -21.24
N PHE A 184 -1.46 -1.48 -20.19
CA PHE A 184 -1.67 -2.05 -18.85
C PHE A 184 -3.12 -1.95 -18.36
N ALA A 185 -3.84 -0.90 -18.77
CA ALA A 185 -5.23 -0.70 -18.39
C ALA A 185 -6.20 -1.58 -19.19
N ASP A 186 -5.76 -2.07 -20.36
CA ASP A 186 -6.59 -2.81 -21.30
C ASP A 186 -6.33 -4.33 -21.25
N GLN A 187 -5.78 -4.83 -20.14
CA GLN A 187 -5.52 -6.26 -19.98
C GLN A 187 -6.70 -6.95 -19.27
N PRO A 188 -7.75 -7.32 -19.98
CA PRO A 188 -8.79 -8.14 -19.40
C PRO A 188 -8.22 -9.54 -19.19
N LEU A 189 -7.86 -9.90 -17.96
CA LEU A 189 -7.65 -11.28 -17.58
C LEU A 189 -9.00 -12.00 -17.64
N GLN A 190 -9.48 -12.26 -18.85
CA GLN A 190 -10.65 -13.08 -19.07
C GLN A 190 -10.21 -14.53 -19.18
N TYR A 191 -10.37 -15.28 -18.12
CA TYR A 191 -10.16 -16.72 -18.12
C TYR A 191 -11.48 -17.43 -17.84
N ASN A 192 -11.95 -18.19 -18.83
CA ASN A 192 -13.11 -19.06 -18.66
C ASN A 192 -12.65 -20.39 -18.08
N PHE A 193 -12.86 -20.58 -16.79
CA PHE A 193 -12.59 -21.88 -16.16
C PHE A 193 -13.44 -22.97 -16.78
N PRO A 194 -12.88 -24.17 -17.04
CA PRO A 194 -13.68 -25.32 -17.43
C PRO A 194 -14.81 -25.58 -16.42
N SER A 195 -15.97 -26.03 -16.87
CA SER A 195 -17.14 -26.21 -16.01
C SER A 195 -16.93 -27.13 -14.81
N HIS A 196 -15.92 -28.01 -14.89
CA HIS A 196 -15.55 -28.93 -13.80
C HIS A 196 -14.51 -28.33 -12.82
N PHE A 197 -13.98 -27.13 -13.09
CA PHE A 197 -13.01 -26.49 -12.19
C PHE A 197 -13.72 -25.93 -10.96
N THR A 198 -13.38 -26.47 -9.79
CA THR A 198 -14.03 -26.08 -8.52
C THR A 198 -13.25 -25.06 -7.71
N GLY A 199 -12.05 -24.65 -8.16
CA GLY A 199 -11.14 -23.80 -7.38
C GLY A 199 -10.51 -24.50 -6.17
N LYS A 200 -10.82 -25.76 -5.91
CA LYS A 200 -10.25 -26.53 -4.81
C LYS A 200 -8.93 -27.14 -5.21
N LEU A 201 -7.96 -27.13 -4.31
CA LEU A 201 -6.71 -27.86 -4.48
C LEU A 201 -7.00 -29.36 -4.67
N PRO A 202 -6.34 -30.04 -5.63
CA PRO A 202 -6.50 -31.49 -5.78
C PRO A 202 -6.01 -32.17 -4.49
N VAL A 203 -6.74 -33.20 -4.07
CA VAL A 203 -6.29 -34.06 -2.97
C VAL A 203 -5.09 -34.87 -3.47
N ILE A 204 -3.92 -34.49 -2.97
CA ILE A 204 -2.68 -35.24 -3.29
C ILE A 204 -2.61 -36.50 -2.39
N ASP A 205 -2.71 -37.63 -3.00
CA ASP A 205 -2.50 -38.91 -2.30
C ASP A 205 -1.03 -39.03 -1.91
N LYS A 206 -0.73 -38.73 -0.65
CA LYS A 206 0.63 -38.76 -0.09
C LYS A 206 1.22 -40.18 -0.04
N THR A 207 0.40 -41.23 -0.27
CA THR A 207 0.87 -42.62 -0.29
C THR A 207 1.53 -43.00 -1.62
N LYS A 208 1.38 -42.16 -2.64
CA LYS A 208 1.96 -42.36 -3.99
C LYS A 208 3.17 -41.48 -4.26
N SER A 209 3.89 -41.01 -3.24
CA SER A 209 5.19 -40.40 -3.46
C SER A 209 6.19 -41.43 -4.01
N ARG A 210 6.74 -41.13 -5.18
CA ARG A 210 7.89 -41.86 -5.73
C ARG A 210 9.15 -41.53 -4.96
#